data_039a2f011da012760756d145d5e8783d
#
_entry.id   039a2f011da012760756d145d5e8783d
#
_cell.length_a   1.000
_cell.length_b   1.000
_cell.length_c   1.000
_cell.angle_alpha   90.00
_cell.angle_beta   90.00
_cell.angle_gamma   90.00
#
_symmetry.space_group_name_H-M   'P 1'
#
loop_
_entity.id
_entity.type
_entity.pdbx_description
1 polymer ?
#
loop_
_entity_poly.entity_id
_entity_poly.type
_entity_poly.pdbx_seq_one_letter_code
_entity_poly.pdbx_strand_id
1 'polypeptide(L)'
;MPAEVAAKPVQWKYEAISADGTTKTKGTVEAITLDQAIGRIQRLGLIPLNVVDPTQASGLNKNLEIPGFKRYPSKKDFAVMARQLATMVGAGVSLIRALNIVTEQTHNQQLRDALRSCASLIESGSSFSDAMSQSGDIFPPIMIHMVSAGEAGGFLDDSLKTVADNFESDVRLQGQIKSAMAYPVIVLVIAFILVGVMLLTIVPSFASMYESMGAQLPPLTMVLVAMGKAAPIVIPLLLVAIFGFSIYWRQNRNKEYIRSWWEPFKLRVPVFGQLNTAVALSRFCRNFSSMLRSGVPILEALNIVGKTSGNYAIETASIRISADVEKG
;
A
#
# COMPACT_ATOMS: atom_id res chain seq x y z
N MET A 1 -19.86 -21.02 -44.25
CA MET A 1 -20.71 -20.68 -43.11
C MET A 1 -20.02 -21.26 -41.87
N PRO A 2 -19.48 -20.47 -40.94
CA PRO A 2 -18.94 -21.01 -39.71
C PRO A 2 -20.08 -21.34 -38.73
N ALA A 3 -20.00 -22.52 -38.13
CA ALA A 3 -20.97 -23.03 -37.16
C ALA A 3 -21.04 -22.13 -35.95
N GLU A 4 -22.25 -21.64 -35.66
CA GLU A 4 -22.61 -20.88 -34.46
C GLU A 4 -22.44 -21.79 -33.24
N VAL A 5 -21.40 -21.56 -32.44
CA VAL A 5 -21.18 -22.26 -31.19
C VAL A 5 -22.29 -21.82 -30.24
N ALA A 6 -23.28 -22.66 -30.00
CA ALA A 6 -24.36 -22.44 -29.05
C ALA A 6 -23.76 -22.24 -27.64
N ALA A 7 -23.71 -20.98 -27.17
CA ALA A 7 -23.26 -20.64 -25.84
C ALA A 7 -24.18 -21.27 -24.80
N LYS A 8 -23.63 -22.04 -23.86
CA LYS A 8 -24.39 -22.68 -22.78
C LYS A 8 -24.94 -21.60 -21.81
N PRO A 9 -26.19 -21.74 -21.34
CA PRO A 9 -26.73 -20.83 -20.34
C PRO A 9 -25.93 -20.91 -19.04
N VAL A 10 -25.63 -19.76 -18.46
CA VAL A 10 -24.86 -19.58 -17.22
C VAL A 10 -25.77 -19.01 -16.15
N GLN A 11 -25.56 -19.37 -14.88
CA GLN A 11 -26.38 -18.89 -13.76
C GLN A 11 -25.88 -17.52 -13.27
N TRP A 12 -26.63 -16.47 -13.52
CA TRP A 12 -26.40 -15.11 -13.07
C TRP A 12 -26.98 -14.89 -11.69
N LYS A 13 -26.17 -14.36 -10.75
CA LYS A 13 -26.68 -13.94 -9.44
C LYS A 13 -27.15 -12.51 -9.51
N TYR A 14 -28.35 -12.25 -8.96
CA TYR A 14 -28.90 -10.90 -8.94
C TYR A 14 -29.35 -10.46 -7.54
N GLU A 15 -29.25 -9.16 -7.31
CA GLU A 15 -29.95 -8.45 -6.25
C GLU A 15 -30.98 -7.53 -6.91
N ALA A 16 -32.21 -7.65 -6.53
CA ALA A 16 -33.32 -6.88 -7.10
C ALA A 16 -34.24 -6.36 -6.00
N ILE A 17 -34.98 -5.32 -6.32
CA ILE A 17 -36.02 -4.77 -5.44
C ILE A 17 -37.39 -5.10 -6.07
N SER A 18 -38.38 -5.42 -5.22
CA SER A 18 -39.78 -5.57 -5.65
C SER A 18 -40.30 -4.27 -6.26
N ALA A 19 -41.25 -4.33 -7.18
CA ALA A 19 -41.86 -3.15 -7.76
C ALA A 19 -42.47 -2.17 -6.74
N ASP A 20 -42.75 -2.64 -5.53
CA ASP A 20 -43.25 -1.85 -4.40
C ASP A 20 -42.15 -1.08 -3.65
N GLY A 21 -40.87 -1.23 -4.04
CA GLY A 21 -39.75 -0.50 -3.46
C GLY A 21 -39.33 -0.91 -2.02
N THR A 22 -40.01 -1.89 -1.41
CA THR A 22 -39.83 -2.18 0.04
C THR A 22 -38.98 -3.41 0.34
N THR A 23 -38.93 -4.39 -0.58
CA THR A 23 -38.25 -5.68 -0.30
C THR A 23 -37.10 -5.93 -1.24
N LYS A 24 -35.88 -6.10 -0.67
CA LYS A 24 -34.70 -6.55 -1.43
C LYS A 24 -34.69 -8.07 -1.51
N THR A 25 -34.64 -8.60 -2.70
CA THR A 25 -34.61 -10.04 -2.97
C THR A 25 -33.33 -10.40 -3.71
N LYS A 26 -32.69 -11.50 -3.30
CA LYS A 26 -31.51 -12.07 -3.96
C LYS A 26 -31.91 -13.40 -4.59
N GLY A 27 -31.47 -13.64 -5.81
CA GLY A 27 -31.75 -14.88 -6.52
C GLY A 27 -30.73 -15.19 -7.60
N THR A 28 -31.01 -16.27 -8.35
CA THR A 28 -30.22 -16.67 -9.51
C THR A 28 -31.16 -16.82 -10.73
N VAL A 29 -30.66 -16.41 -11.91
CA VAL A 29 -31.36 -16.55 -13.16
C VAL A 29 -30.40 -17.13 -14.20
N GLU A 30 -30.87 -18.05 -15.02
CA GLU A 30 -30.10 -18.61 -16.12
C GLU A 30 -30.24 -17.73 -17.37
N ALA A 31 -29.09 -17.30 -17.93
CA ALA A 31 -29.08 -16.53 -19.18
C ALA A 31 -27.76 -16.71 -19.91
N ILE A 32 -27.76 -16.46 -21.23
CA ILE A 32 -26.52 -16.51 -22.04
C ILE A 32 -25.81 -15.17 -22.01
N THR A 33 -26.58 -14.06 -21.90
CA THR A 33 -26.04 -12.69 -21.87
C THR A 33 -26.63 -11.89 -20.72
N LEU A 34 -25.93 -10.81 -20.34
CA LEU A 34 -26.39 -9.88 -19.30
C LEU A 34 -27.77 -9.31 -19.59
N ASP A 35 -28.04 -8.93 -20.85
CA ASP A 35 -29.32 -8.34 -21.26
C ASP A 35 -30.48 -9.34 -21.13
N GLN A 36 -30.21 -10.61 -21.40
CA GLN A 36 -31.19 -11.67 -21.19
C GLN A 36 -31.45 -11.92 -19.70
N ALA A 37 -30.40 -11.83 -18.86
CA ALA A 37 -30.54 -11.94 -17.42
C ALA A 37 -31.44 -10.82 -16.88
N ILE A 38 -31.11 -9.56 -17.24
CA ILE A 38 -31.91 -8.38 -16.88
C ILE A 38 -33.37 -8.50 -17.33
N GLY A 39 -33.61 -8.89 -18.59
CA GLY A 39 -34.94 -9.06 -19.11
C GLY A 39 -35.76 -10.16 -18.40
N ARG A 40 -35.11 -11.25 -17.93
CA ARG A 40 -35.77 -12.29 -17.13
C ARG A 40 -36.12 -11.81 -15.73
N ILE A 41 -35.23 -11.04 -15.07
CA ILE A 41 -35.48 -10.46 -13.75
C ILE A 41 -36.64 -9.47 -13.80
N GLN A 42 -36.71 -8.64 -14.85
CA GLN A 42 -37.82 -7.70 -15.06
C GLN A 42 -39.16 -8.40 -15.29
N ARG A 43 -39.17 -9.55 -15.99
CA ARG A 43 -40.39 -10.37 -16.17
C ARG A 43 -40.89 -10.98 -14.87
N LEU A 44 -40.03 -11.14 -13.85
CA LEU A 44 -40.39 -11.56 -12.50
C LEU A 44 -40.99 -10.41 -11.66
N GLY A 45 -41.18 -9.22 -12.24
CA GLY A 45 -41.70 -8.05 -11.55
C GLY A 45 -40.69 -7.39 -10.61
N LEU A 46 -39.40 -7.68 -10.82
CA LEU A 46 -38.30 -7.18 -9.97
C LEU A 46 -37.45 -6.16 -10.72
N ILE A 47 -37.03 -5.10 -10.03
CA ILE A 47 -36.11 -4.09 -10.55
C ILE A 47 -34.68 -4.52 -10.20
N PRO A 48 -33.85 -4.90 -11.18
CA PRO A 48 -32.48 -5.32 -10.89
C PRO A 48 -31.64 -4.16 -10.39
N LEU A 49 -31.02 -4.31 -9.21
CA LEU A 49 -30.05 -3.36 -8.63
C LEU A 49 -28.63 -3.75 -8.99
N ASN A 50 -28.32 -5.05 -8.99
CA ASN A 50 -27.01 -5.58 -9.31
C ASN A 50 -27.14 -6.98 -9.93
N VAL A 51 -26.47 -7.22 -11.07
CA VAL A 51 -26.42 -8.51 -11.75
C VAL A 51 -24.96 -8.88 -11.96
N VAL A 52 -24.51 -9.98 -11.34
CA VAL A 52 -23.10 -10.39 -11.32
C VAL A 52 -22.87 -11.57 -12.25
N ASP A 53 -21.91 -11.41 -13.16
CA ASP A 53 -21.47 -12.47 -14.07
C ASP A 53 -20.74 -13.58 -13.29
N PRO A 54 -21.18 -14.83 -13.37
CA PRO A 54 -20.55 -15.94 -12.66
C PRO A 54 -19.15 -16.28 -13.20
N THR A 55 -18.81 -15.88 -14.43
CA THR A 55 -17.45 -16.07 -14.98
C THR A 55 -16.43 -15.09 -14.37
N GLN A 56 -16.87 -13.95 -13.87
CA GLN A 56 -16.04 -13.02 -13.10
C GLN A 56 -15.91 -13.39 -11.62
N ALA A 57 -16.74 -14.29 -11.12
CA ALA A 57 -16.70 -14.74 -9.71
C ALA A 57 -15.62 -15.77 -9.41
N SER A 58 -14.91 -16.30 -10.41
CA SER A 58 -13.87 -17.34 -10.28
C SER A 58 -12.44 -16.79 -10.28
N GLY A 59 -12.23 -15.50 -10.16
CA GLY A 59 -10.90 -14.91 -10.03
C GLY A 59 -10.58 -14.59 -8.58
N LEU A 60 -9.38 -14.94 -8.11
CA LEU A 60 -8.73 -14.55 -6.85
C LEU A 60 -8.62 -13.02 -6.61
N ASN A 61 -9.26 -12.23 -7.44
CA ASN A 61 -9.33 -10.76 -7.38
C ASN A 61 -10.66 -10.24 -6.79
N LYS A 62 -11.30 -10.97 -5.89
CA LYS A 62 -12.26 -10.34 -5.00
C LYS A 62 -11.48 -9.33 -4.16
N ASN A 63 -11.67 -8.04 -4.41
CA ASN A 63 -11.39 -7.02 -3.40
C ASN A 63 -12.24 -7.41 -2.18
N LEU A 64 -11.65 -8.17 -1.27
CA LEU A 64 -12.21 -8.43 0.05
C LEU A 64 -12.16 -7.08 0.77
N GLU A 65 -13.21 -6.29 0.58
CA GLU A 65 -13.50 -5.15 1.45
C GLU A 65 -13.87 -5.74 2.81
N ILE A 66 -12.85 -5.97 3.62
CA ILE A 66 -13.05 -6.31 5.02
C ILE A 66 -13.60 -5.03 5.66
N PRO A 67 -14.85 -5.03 6.16
CA PRO A 67 -15.43 -3.86 6.81
C PRO A 67 -14.52 -3.46 7.97
N GLY A 68 -13.96 -2.25 7.93
CA GLY A 68 -13.03 -1.72 8.93
C GLY A 68 -11.56 -1.60 8.49
N PHE A 69 -11.12 -2.20 7.38
CA PHE A 69 -9.78 -2.03 6.83
C PHE A 69 -9.77 -1.02 5.67
N LYS A 70 -9.95 0.26 5.97
CA LYS A 70 -9.70 1.31 4.98
C LYS A 70 -8.20 1.34 4.67
N ARG A 71 -7.84 1.00 3.42
CA ARG A 71 -6.45 0.95 2.98
C ARG A 71 -5.95 2.36 2.74
N TYR A 72 -5.02 2.82 3.58
CA TYR A 72 -4.35 4.12 3.42
C TYR A 72 -3.72 4.23 2.02
N PRO A 73 -3.78 5.41 1.35
CA PRO A 73 -3.22 5.60 0.03
C PRO A 73 -1.73 5.25 -0.03
N SER A 74 -1.32 4.57 -1.08
CA SER A 74 0.08 4.24 -1.31
C SER A 74 0.82 5.41 -1.96
N LYS A 75 2.16 5.41 -1.90
CA LYS A 75 2.98 6.40 -2.61
C LYS A 75 2.71 6.40 -4.12
N LYS A 76 2.34 5.24 -4.68
CA LYS A 76 1.96 5.12 -6.09
C LYS A 76 0.66 5.85 -6.39
N ASP A 77 -0.32 5.79 -5.48
CA ASP A 77 -1.60 6.49 -5.65
C ASP A 77 -1.35 8.02 -5.67
N PHE A 78 -0.50 8.53 -4.77
CA PHE A 78 -0.10 9.95 -4.77
C PHE A 78 0.69 10.34 -6.02
N ALA A 79 1.61 9.49 -6.50
CA ALA A 79 2.38 9.75 -7.71
C ALA A 79 1.47 9.90 -8.94
N VAL A 80 0.54 8.96 -9.11
CA VAL A 80 -0.43 8.99 -10.23
C VAL A 80 -1.34 10.20 -10.14
N MET A 81 -1.93 10.45 -8.97
CA MET A 81 -2.79 11.60 -8.72
C MET A 81 -2.06 12.93 -9.02
N ALA A 82 -0.86 13.13 -8.44
CA ALA A 82 -0.09 14.35 -8.64
C ALA A 82 0.32 14.55 -10.11
N ARG A 83 0.70 13.48 -10.82
CA ARG A 83 1.04 13.54 -12.25
C ARG A 83 -0.16 13.93 -13.10
N GLN A 84 -1.33 13.37 -12.82
CA GLN A 84 -2.56 13.72 -13.53
C GLN A 84 -2.96 15.19 -13.28
N LEU A 85 -2.92 15.63 -12.01
CA LEU A 85 -3.20 17.03 -11.68
C LEU A 85 -2.20 17.98 -12.36
N ALA A 86 -0.89 17.71 -12.26
CA ALA A 86 0.15 18.51 -12.89
C ALA A 86 -0.06 18.64 -14.41
N THR A 87 -0.39 17.52 -15.07
CA THR A 87 -0.60 17.50 -16.53
C THR A 87 -1.82 18.32 -16.92
N MET A 88 -2.93 18.19 -16.19
CA MET A 88 -4.17 18.91 -16.51
C MET A 88 -4.07 20.39 -16.20
N VAL A 89 -3.51 20.76 -15.05
CA VAL A 89 -3.33 22.17 -14.65
C VAL A 89 -2.32 22.85 -15.57
N GLY A 90 -1.20 22.19 -15.89
CA GLY A 90 -0.21 22.68 -16.86
C GLY A 90 -0.75 22.82 -18.29
N ALA A 91 -1.80 22.06 -18.65
CA ALA A 91 -2.53 22.22 -19.91
C ALA A 91 -3.63 23.31 -19.84
N GLY A 92 -3.76 24.06 -18.73
CA GLY A 92 -4.73 25.13 -18.56
C GLY A 92 -6.13 24.67 -18.14
N VAL A 93 -6.30 23.41 -17.73
CA VAL A 93 -7.56 22.94 -17.14
C VAL A 93 -7.69 23.53 -15.74
N SER A 94 -8.88 24.07 -15.41
CA SER A 94 -9.11 24.62 -14.07
C SER A 94 -8.91 23.55 -12.99
N LEU A 95 -8.36 23.93 -11.83
CA LEU A 95 -8.04 23.03 -10.73
C LEU A 95 -9.24 22.20 -10.27
N ILE A 96 -10.42 22.81 -10.13
CA ILE A 96 -11.65 22.11 -9.74
C ILE A 96 -12.00 21.00 -10.74
N ARG A 97 -11.93 21.32 -12.04
CA ARG A 97 -12.22 20.33 -13.09
C ARG A 97 -11.20 19.20 -13.10
N ALA A 98 -9.91 19.51 -12.93
CA ALA A 98 -8.85 18.53 -12.82
C ALA A 98 -9.05 17.61 -11.60
N LEU A 99 -9.39 18.18 -10.42
CA LEU A 99 -9.69 17.43 -9.21
C LEU A 99 -10.87 16.49 -9.40
N ASN A 100 -11.97 16.92 -10.01
CA ASN A 100 -13.13 16.10 -10.26
C ASN A 100 -12.78 14.90 -11.17
N ILE A 101 -12.04 15.12 -12.27
CA ILE A 101 -11.60 14.04 -13.17
C ILE A 101 -10.69 13.04 -12.44
N VAL A 102 -9.71 13.54 -11.68
CA VAL A 102 -8.77 12.68 -10.93
C VAL A 102 -9.49 11.91 -9.82
N THR A 103 -10.49 12.52 -9.19
CA THR A 103 -11.35 11.86 -8.19
C THR A 103 -12.06 10.64 -8.77
N GLU A 104 -12.63 10.74 -9.96
CA GLU A 104 -13.31 9.63 -10.64
C GLU A 104 -12.34 8.50 -11.03
N GLN A 105 -11.11 8.83 -11.41
CA GLN A 105 -10.08 7.88 -11.80
C GLN A 105 -9.34 7.25 -10.61
N THR A 106 -9.49 7.80 -9.41
CA THR A 106 -8.79 7.31 -8.21
C THR A 106 -9.41 6.03 -7.68
N HIS A 107 -8.62 4.94 -7.64
CA HIS A 107 -9.08 3.64 -7.13
C HIS A 107 -9.14 3.55 -5.60
N ASN A 108 -8.24 4.24 -4.90
CA ASN A 108 -8.22 4.25 -3.44
C ASN A 108 -9.36 5.08 -2.89
N GLN A 109 -10.25 4.46 -2.11
CA GLN A 109 -11.46 5.11 -1.60
C GLN A 109 -11.15 6.28 -0.67
N GLN A 110 -10.17 6.15 0.25
CA GLN A 110 -9.81 7.24 1.16
C GLN A 110 -9.27 8.46 0.40
N LEU A 111 -8.41 8.23 -0.61
CA LEU A 111 -7.90 9.32 -1.44
C LEU A 111 -9.00 9.94 -2.29
N ARG A 112 -9.91 9.15 -2.83
CA ARG A 112 -11.08 9.64 -3.59
C ARG A 112 -11.97 10.52 -2.73
N ASP A 113 -12.28 10.08 -1.50
CA ASP A 113 -13.12 10.85 -0.58
C ASP A 113 -12.44 12.16 -0.15
N ALA A 114 -11.12 12.13 0.08
CA ALA A 114 -10.32 13.32 0.38
C ALA A 114 -10.28 14.30 -0.79
N LEU A 115 -10.09 13.82 -2.02
CA LEU A 115 -10.10 14.68 -3.23
C LEU A 115 -11.47 15.31 -3.47
N ARG A 116 -12.56 14.56 -3.23
CA ARG A 116 -13.93 15.10 -3.32
C ARG A 116 -14.15 16.19 -2.28
N SER A 117 -13.68 15.99 -1.04
CA SER A 117 -13.73 17.01 0.01
C SER A 117 -12.93 18.26 -0.38
N CYS A 118 -11.72 18.08 -0.94
CA CYS A 118 -10.92 19.19 -1.44
C CYS A 118 -11.64 19.99 -2.54
N ALA A 119 -12.24 19.31 -3.52
CA ALA A 119 -12.98 19.98 -4.58
C ALA A 119 -14.12 20.85 -4.02
N SER A 120 -14.90 20.30 -3.07
CA SER A 120 -15.99 21.05 -2.42
C SER A 120 -15.50 22.23 -1.59
N LEU A 121 -14.36 22.10 -0.87
CA LEU A 121 -13.77 23.21 -0.10
C LEU A 121 -13.25 24.31 -1.01
N ILE A 122 -12.65 23.97 -2.16
CA ILE A 122 -12.18 24.96 -3.14
C ILE A 122 -13.37 25.67 -3.80
N GLU A 123 -14.46 24.97 -4.11
CA GLU A 123 -15.70 25.57 -4.59
C GLU A 123 -16.30 26.56 -3.58
N SER A 124 -16.11 26.32 -2.27
CA SER A 124 -16.51 27.25 -1.21
C SER A 124 -15.51 28.42 -0.96
N GLY A 125 -14.40 28.48 -1.71
CA GLY A 125 -13.43 29.57 -1.67
C GLY A 125 -12.18 29.30 -0.83
N SER A 126 -11.97 28.06 -0.35
CA SER A 126 -10.73 27.69 0.33
C SER A 126 -9.58 27.57 -0.67
N SER A 127 -8.34 27.81 -0.22
CA SER A 127 -7.15 27.48 -1.00
C SER A 127 -7.00 25.96 -1.18
N PHE A 128 -6.26 25.51 -2.19
CA PHE A 128 -6.05 24.08 -2.40
C PHE A 128 -5.23 23.46 -1.26
N SER A 129 -4.19 24.15 -0.81
CA SER A 129 -3.36 23.73 0.32
C SER A 129 -4.15 23.63 1.62
N ASP A 130 -5.06 24.59 1.89
CA ASP A 130 -5.94 24.54 3.07
C ASP A 130 -6.95 23.40 2.96
N ALA A 131 -7.55 23.18 1.80
CA ALA A 131 -8.46 22.08 1.55
C ALA A 131 -7.79 20.70 1.77
N MET A 132 -6.52 20.56 1.33
CA MET A 132 -5.73 19.35 1.59
C MET A 132 -5.45 19.16 3.09
N SER A 133 -5.11 20.22 3.82
CA SER A 133 -4.85 20.18 5.25
C SER A 133 -6.10 19.79 6.06
N GLN A 134 -7.28 20.25 5.63
CA GLN A 134 -8.56 19.94 6.25
C GLN A 134 -9.07 18.51 5.95
N SER A 135 -8.48 17.84 4.96
CA SER A 135 -8.84 16.46 4.61
C SER A 135 -8.24 15.40 5.53
N GLY A 136 -7.76 15.79 6.71
CA GLY A 136 -7.10 14.93 7.69
C GLY A 136 -5.70 14.51 7.26
N ASP A 137 -5.15 13.48 7.91
CA ASP A 137 -3.78 12.99 7.65
C ASP A 137 -3.65 12.16 6.35
N ILE A 138 -4.53 12.39 5.37
CA ILE A 138 -4.47 11.65 4.09
C ILE A 138 -3.31 12.15 3.24
N PHE A 139 -3.18 13.46 3.08
CA PHE A 139 -2.12 14.04 2.27
C PHE A 139 -0.81 14.16 3.06
N PRO A 140 0.33 13.72 2.47
CA PRO A 140 1.63 13.90 3.12
C PRO A 140 1.95 15.40 3.32
N PRO A 141 2.51 15.80 4.49
CA PRO A 141 2.83 17.20 4.77
C PRO A 141 3.69 17.89 3.71
N ILE A 142 4.68 17.17 3.15
CA ILE A 142 5.53 17.68 2.09
C ILE A 142 4.72 18.12 0.85
N MET A 143 3.67 17.36 0.50
CA MET A 143 2.80 17.70 -0.63
C MET A 143 2.01 18.98 -0.35
N ILE A 144 1.45 19.10 0.86
CA ILE A 144 0.68 20.30 1.26
C ILE A 144 1.54 21.56 1.19
N HIS A 145 2.76 21.52 1.76
CA HIS A 145 3.65 22.68 1.77
C HIS A 145 4.15 23.06 0.37
N MET A 146 4.44 22.08 -0.49
CA MET A 146 4.84 22.36 -1.87
C MET A 146 3.69 22.96 -2.68
N VAL A 147 2.47 22.48 -2.49
CA VAL A 147 1.27 23.02 -3.11
C VAL A 147 1.00 24.44 -2.59
N SER A 148 1.11 24.65 -1.28
CA SER A 148 0.95 25.98 -0.65
C SER A 148 1.92 27.01 -1.22
N ALA A 149 3.20 26.65 -1.36
CA ALA A 149 4.19 27.53 -1.96
C ALA A 149 3.88 27.86 -3.43
N GLY A 150 3.46 26.85 -4.22
CA GLY A 150 3.08 27.04 -5.62
C GLY A 150 1.81 27.89 -5.79
N GLU A 151 0.85 27.72 -4.88
CA GLU A 151 -0.40 28.47 -4.86
C GLU A 151 -0.13 29.95 -4.51
N ALA A 152 0.64 30.20 -3.44
CA ALA A 152 1.03 31.54 -3.03
C ALA A 152 1.91 32.27 -4.07
N GLY A 153 2.77 31.52 -4.77
CA GLY A 153 3.67 32.06 -5.79
C GLY A 153 3.06 32.14 -7.20
N GLY A 154 1.87 31.56 -7.43
CA GLY A 154 1.22 31.54 -8.75
C GLY A 154 1.83 30.55 -9.75
N PHE A 155 2.61 29.54 -9.28
CA PHE A 155 3.24 28.49 -10.09
C PHE A 155 2.80 27.09 -9.63
N LEU A 156 1.48 26.94 -9.45
CA LEU A 156 0.87 25.70 -8.94
C LEU A 156 1.15 24.47 -9.85
N ASP A 157 1.20 24.67 -11.16
CA ASP A 157 1.51 23.64 -12.16
C ASP A 157 2.92 23.07 -11.98
N ASP A 158 3.94 23.92 -11.82
CA ASP A 158 5.32 23.52 -11.56
C ASP A 158 5.46 22.84 -10.18
N SER A 159 4.76 23.32 -9.17
CA SER A 159 4.73 22.71 -7.86
C SER A 159 4.11 21.30 -7.90
N LEU A 160 2.97 21.14 -8.56
CA LEU A 160 2.34 19.83 -8.75
C LEU A 160 3.23 18.87 -9.55
N LYS A 161 3.94 19.36 -10.56
CA LYS A 161 4.93 18.59 -11.32
C LYS A 161 6.07 18.12 -10.41
N THR A 162 6.59 19.02 -9.57
CA THR A 162 7.65 18.69 -8.61
C THR A 162 7.18 17.66 -7.57
N VAL A 163 5.94 17.77 -7.09
CA VAL A 163 5.31 16.78 -6.23
C VAL A 163 5.22 15.43 -6.94
N ALA A 164 4.76 15.38 -8.18
CA ALA A 164 4.68 14.16 -8.98
C ALA A 164 6.05 13.50 -9.14
N ASP A 165 7.08 14.26 -9.53
CA ASP A 165 8.46 13.79 -9.71
C ASP A 165 9.03 13.21 -8.40
N ASN A 166 8.71 13.80 -7.27
CA ASN A 166 9.11 13.33 -5.94
C ASN A 166 8.51 11.96 -5.63
N PHE A 167 7.19 11.82 -5.76
CA PHE A 167 6.52 10.56 -5.47
C PHE A 167 6.88 9.45 -6.46
N GLU A 168 7.02 9.77 -7.76
CA GLU A 168 7.47 8.82 -8.78
C GLU A 168 8.88 8.30 -8.50
N SER A 169 9.79 9.21 -8.11
CA SER A 169 11.15 8.85 -7.71
C SER A 169 11.16 7.94 -6.48
N ASP A 170 10.30 8.21 -5.50
CA ASP A 170 10.14 7.35 -4.31
C ASP A 170 9.60 5.97 -4.69
N VAL A 171 8.62 5.89 -5.59
CA VAL A 171 8.05 4.63 -6.10
C VAL A 171 9.12 3.84 -6.87
N ARG A 172 9.90 4.51 -7.73
CA ARG A 172 11.00 3.91 -8.48
C ARG A 172 12.05 3.32 -7.55
N LEU A 173 12.49 4.10 -6.55
CA LEU A 173 13.47 3.65 -5.55
C LEU A 173 12.96 2.43 -4.77
N GLN A 174 11.70 2.44 -4.33
CA GLN A 174 11.09 1.29 -3.66
C GLN A 174 11.02 0.05 -4.57
N GLY A 175 10.72 0.25 -5.86
CA GLY A 175 10.72 -0.80 -6.86
C GLY A 175 12.10 -1.44 -7.04
N GLN A 176 13.14 -0.63 -7.14
CA GLN A 176 14.53 -1.10 -7.24
C GLN A 176 14.97 -1.91 -6.02
N ILE A 177 14.67 -1.41 -4.81
CA ILE A 177 14.98 -2.14 -3.57
C ILE A 177 14.23 -3.47 -3.53
N LYS A 178 12.92 -3.47 -3.85
CA LYS A 178 12.10 -4.69 -3.87
C LYS A 178 12.63 -5.72 -4.87
N SER A 179 13.03 -5.29 -6.05
CA SER A 179 13.61 -6.17 -7.08
C SER A 179 14.96 -6.74 -6.63
N ALA A 180 15.83 -5.93 -6.05
CA ALA A 180 17.12 -6.37 -5.54
C ALA A 180 16.98 -7.39 -4.39
N MET A 181 15.94 -7.24 -3.55
CA MET A 181 15.66 -8.15 -2.43
C MET A 181 14.93 -9.43 -2.85
N ALA A 182 14.39 -9.51 -4.07
CA ALA A 182 13.63 -10.68 -4.51
C ALA A 182 14.49 -11.95 -4.54
N TYR A 183 15.71 -11.89 -5.11
CA TYR A 183 16.60 -13.04 -5.18
C TYR A 183 17.02 -13.57 -3.80
N PRO A 184 17.54 -12.77 -2.86
CA PRO A 184 17.84 -13.23 -1.51
C PRO A 184 16.64 -13.86 -0.80
N VAL A 185 15.44 -13.29 -0.94
CA VAL A 185 14.24 -13.84 -0.31
C VAL A 185 13.87 -15.20 -0.90
N ILE A 186 13.90 -15.36 -2.23
CA ILE A 186 13.61 -16.62 -2.89
C ILE A 186 14.59 -17.71 -2.44
N VAL A 187 15.88 -17.40 -2.43
CA VAL A 187 16.92 -18.37 -2.00
C VAL A 187 16.71 -18.78 -0.55
N LEU A 188 16.45 -17.85 0.35
CA LEU A 188 16.16 -18.15 1.75
C LEU A 188 14.91 -19.03 1.91
N VAL A 189 13.83 -18.71 1.19
CA VAL A 189 12.59 -19.49 1.25
C VAL A 189 12.85 -20.95 0.79
N ILE A 190 13.55 -21.13 -0.34
CA ILE A 190 13.91 -22.46 -0.84
C ILE A 190 14.79 -23.19 0.18
N ALA A 191 15.79 -22.54 0.75
CA ALA A 191 16.66 -23.13 1.77
C ALA A 191 15.87 -23.57 3.01
N PHE A 192 14.97 -22.74 3.50
CA PHE A 192 14.10 -23.12 4.63
C PHE A 192 13.16 -24.28 4.32
N ILE A 193 12.60 -24.33 3.09
CA ILE A 193 11.78 -25.47 2.67
C ILE A 193 12.61 -26.75 2.63
N LEU A 194 13.81 -26.72 2.04
CA LEU A 194 14.70 -27.89 1.98
C LEU A 194 15.09 -28.39 3.37
N VAL A 195 15.50 -27.50 4.27
CA VAL A 195 15.82 -27.82 5.65
C VAL A 195 14.60 -28.41 6.37
N GLY A 196 13.42 -27.82 6.15
CA GLY A 196 12.16 -28.34 6.70
C GLY A 196 11.85 -29.77 6.23
N VAL A 197 11.98 -30.02 4.92
CA VAL A 197 11.79 -31.37 4.36
C VAL A 197 12.80 -32.36 4.95
N MET A 198 14.08 -31.98 5.05
CA MET A 198 15.11 -32.83 5.65
C MET A 198 14.78 -33.17 7.12
N LEU A 199 14.38 -32.21 7.93
CA LEU A 199 14.06 -32.38 9.32
C LEU A 199 12.81 -33.27 9.54
N LEU A 200 11.82 -33.18 8.63
CA LEU A 200 10.56 -33.90 8.77
C LEU A 200 10.59 -35.30 8.15
N THR A 201 11.45 -35.58 7.18
CA THR A 201 11.47 -36.86 6.46
C THR A 201 12.78 -37.59 6.62
N ILE A 202 13.91 -36.99 6.30
CA ILE A 202 15.22 -37.66 6.24
C ILE A 202 15.75 -37.97 7.65
N VAL A 203 15.73 -36.96 8.53
CA VAL A 203 16.27 -37.12 9.90
C VAL A 203 15.54 -38.22 10.70
N PRO A 204 14.19 -38.28 10.69
CA PRO A 204 13.48 -39.39 11.35
C PRO A 204 13.78 -40.77 10.76
N SER A 205 13.95 -40.87 9.43
CA SER A 205 14.29 -42.14 8.77
C SER A 205 15.65 -42.65 9.22
N PHE A 206 16.64 -41.80 9.34
CA PHE A 206 17.94 -42.18 9.91
C PHE A 206 17.83 -42.54 11.37
N ALA A 207 17.04 -41.82 12.18
CA ALA A 207 16.85 -42.13 13.58
C ALA A 207 16.28 -43.54 13.78
N SER A 208 15.25 -43.90 13.02
CA SER A 208 14.64 -45.22 13.08
C SER A 208 15.60 -46.36 12.64
N MET A 209 16.48 -46.09 11.68
CA MET A 209 17.50 -47.06 11.25
C MET A 209 18.53 -47.32 12.35
N TYR A 210 19.02 -46.27 13.05
CA TYR A 210 19.92 -46.41 14.18
C TYR A 210 19.26 -47.20 15.34
N GLU A 211 18.00 -46.91 15.65
CA GLU A 211 17.23 -47.60 16.66
C GLU A 211 17.08 -49.12 16.33
N SER A 212 16.84 -49.44 15.04
CA SER A 212 16.73 -50.82 14.58
C SER A 212 18.03 -51.61 14.68
N MET A 213 19.20 -50.92 14.63
CA MET A 213 20.53 -51.53 14.79
C MET A 213 20.99 -51.58 16.25
N GLY A 214 20.16 -51.15 17.21
CA GLY A 214 20.54 -51.05 18.62
C GLY A 214 21.66 -50.09 18.95
N ALA A 215 21.97 -49.14 18.03
CA ALA A 215 23.04 -48.16 18.16
C ALA A 215 22.48 -46.82 18.71
N GLN A 216 23.29 -46.14 19.53
CA GLN A 216 22.94 -44.82 20.04
C GLN A 216 23.19 -43.76 18.95
N LEU A 217 22.25 -42.84 18.82
CA LEU A 217 22.39 -41.69 17.92
C LEU A 217 23.51 -40.75 18.38
N PRO A 218 24.33 -40.22 17.47
CA PRO A 218 25.29 -39.14 17.80
C PRO A 218 24.58 -37.93 18.41
N PRO A 219 25.20 -37.20 19.37
CA PRO A 219 24.55 -36.10 20.08
C PRO A 219 23.98 -35.02 19.15
N LEU A 220 24.70 -34.69 18.09
CA LEU A 220 24.24 -33.71 17.10
C LEU A 220 22.98 -34.14 16.36
N THR A 221 22.90 -35.43 15.99
CA THR A 221 21.72 -36.01 15.33
C THR A 221 20.52 -36.05 16.28
N MET A 222 20.77 -36.28 17.56
CA MET A 222 19.72 -36.27 18.59
C MET A 222 19.05 -34.89 18.71
N VAL A 223 19.83 -33.80 18.62
CA VAL A 223 19.30 -32.45 18.57
C VAL A 223 18.45 -32.22 17.32
N LEU A 224 18.91 -32.67 16.14
CA LEU A 224 18.16 -32.50 14.89
C LEU A 224 16.84 -33.32 14.93
N VAL A 225 16.84 -34.52 15.49
CA VAL A 225 15.62 -35.32 15.69
C VAL A 225 14.65 -34.61 16.62
N ALA A 226 15.14 -34.03 17.72
CA ALA A 226 14.32 -33.31 18.67
C ALA A 226 13.70 -32.04 17.98
N MET A 227 14.48 -31.32 17.18
CA MET A 227 13.98 -30.20 16.37
C MET A 227 12.92 -30.64 15.34
N GLY A 228 13.14 -31.78 14.66
CA GLY A 228 12.18 -32.32 13.72
C GLY A 228 10.85 -32.74 14.40
N LYS A 229 10.90 -33.36 15.56
CA LYS A 229 9.70 -33.71 16.35
C LYS A 229 8.96 -32.46 16.86
N ALA A 230 9.66 -31.41 17.20
CA ALA A 230 9.07 -30.15 17.65
C ALA A 230 8.52 -29.28 16.50
N ALA A 231 9.05 -29.42 15.29
CA ALA A 231 8.74 -28.59 14.13
C ALA A 231 7.22 -28.46 13.83
N PRO A 232 6.40 -29.52 13.85
CA PRO A 232 4.96 -29.43 13.59
C PRO A 232 4.20 -28.55 14.57
N ILE A 233 4.72 -28.36 15.78
CA ILE A 233 4.12 -27.52 16.82
C ILE A 233 4.77 -26.13 16.80
N VAL A 234 6.10 -26.08 16.69
CA VAL A 234 6.86 -24.81 16.76
C VAL A 234 6.63 -23.94 15.53
N ILE A 235 6.55 -24.52 14.31
CA ILE A 235 6.35 -23.75 13.09
C ILE A 235 5.02 -23.00 13.08
N PRO A 236 3.85 -23.62 13.33
CA PRO A 236 2.58 -22.90 13.41
C PRO A 236 2.56 -21.84 14.53
N LEU A 237 3.13 -22.17 15.71
CA LEU A 237 3.22 -21.24 16.82
C LEU A 237 4.05 -20.02 16.46
N LEU A 238 5.17 -20.23 15.78
CA LEU A 238 6.08 -19.17 15.32
C LEU A 238 5.40 -18.30 14.24
N LEU A 239 4.64 -18.90 13.31
CA LEU A 239 3.84 -18.16 12.33
C LEU A 239 2.78 -17.29 13.00
N VAL A 240 2.06 -17.81 13.99
CA VAL A 240 1.08 -17.03 14.76
C VAL A 240 1.76 -15.92 15.54
N ALA A 241 2.92 -16.19 16.17
CA ALA A 241 3.70 -15.18 16.88
C ALA A 241 4.21 -14.07 15.94
N ILE A 242 4.73 -14.44 14.75
CA ILE A 242 5.17 -13.45 13.73
C ILE A 242 3.99 -12.63 13.25
N PHE A 243 2.84 -13.25 13.02
CA PHE A 243 1.63 -12.55 12.58
C PHE A 243 1.12 -11.58 13.65
N GLY A 244 1.01 -12.03 14.91
CA GLY A 244 0.63 -11.19 16.04
C GLY A 244 1.62 -10.05 16.28
N PHE A 245 2.93 -10.35 16.23
CA PHE A 245 3.98 -9.33 16.32
C PHE A 245 3.92 -8.32 15.17
N SER A 246 3.63 -8.77 13.94
CA SER A 246 3.48 -7.89 12.77
C SER A 246 2.32 -6.90 12.94
N ILE A 247 1.18 -7.36 13.47
CA ILE A 247 0.02 -6.50 13.78
C ILE A 247 0.38 -5.50 14.87
N TYR A 248 0.94 -5.98 16.00
CA TYR A 248 1.36 -5.14 17.11
C TYR A 248 2.38 -4.08 16.66
N TRP A 249 3.37 -4.49 15.86
CA TRP A 249 4.39 -3.61 15.31
C TRP A 249 3.80 -2.55 14.38
N ARG A 250 2.87 -2.95 13.52
CA ARG A 250 2.21 -2.02 12.59
C ARG A 250 1.43 -0.93 13.30
N GLN A 251 0.80 -1.25 14.44
CA GLN A 251 0.04 -0.29 15.24
C GLN A 251 0.95 0.65 16.04
N ASN A 252 2.09 0.16 16.53
CA ASN A 252 2.93 0.91 17.46
C ASN A 252 4.18 1.54 16.83
N ARG A 253 4.57 1.17 15.60
CA ARG A 253 5.80 1.64 14.95
C ARG A 253 5.93 3.16 14.80
N ASN A 254 4.81 3.89 14.84
CA ASN A 254 4.77 5.35 14.72
C ASN A 254 4.95 6.06 16.07
N LYS A 255 4.96 5.32 17.20
CA LYS A 255 5.18 5.92 18.51
C LYS A 255 6.64 6.38 18.63
N GLU A 256 6.83 7.58 19.18
CA GLU A 256 8.14 8.24 19.28
C GLU A 256 9.18 7.38 20.01
N TYR A 257 8.78 6.71 21.10
CA TYR A 257 9.63 5.78 21.85
C TYR A 257 10.20 4.65 20.98
N ILE A 258 9.39 4.07 20.08
CA ILE A 258 9.85 3.00 19.19
C ILE A 258 10.70 3.57 18.05
N ARG A 259 10.32 4.71 17.51
CA ARG A 259 11.07 5.38 16.44
C ARG A 259 12.46 5.80 16.91
N SER A 260 12.57 6.36 18.12
CA SER A 260 13.85 6.86 18.66
C SER A 260 14.91 5.77 18.86
N TRP A 261 14.50 4.52 19.14
CA TRP A 261 15.41 3.39 19.30
C TRP A 261 15.59 2.57 18.02
N TRP A 262 14.49 2.27 17.31
CA TRP A 262 14.49 1.36 16.17
C TRP A 262 15.06 1.97 14.88
N GLU A 263 14.77 3.23 14.61
CA GLU A 263 15.23 3.88 13.38
C GLU A 263 16.76 4.11 13.37
N PRO A 264 17.41 4.57 14.45
CA PRO A 264 18.87 4.61 14.52
C PRO A 264 19.52 3.22 14.49
N PHE A 265 18.87 2.20 15.10
CA PHE A 265 19.35 0.83 15.04
C PHE A 265 19.45 0.31 13.61
N LYS A 266 18.45 0.58 12.77
CA LYS A 266 18.48 0.20 11.34
C LYS A 266 19.69 0.76 10.58
N LEU A 267 20.22 1.90 10.98
CA LEU A 267 21.41 2.49 10.35
C LEU A 267 22.70 1.77 10.74
N ARG A 268 22.72 1.07 11.88
CA ARG A 268 23.89 0.37 12.41
C ARG A 268 23.97 -1.10 12.01
N VAL A 269 22.88 -1.67 11.46
CA VAL A 269 22.87 -3.08 11.04
C VAL A 269 23.89 -3.28 9.91
N PRO A 270 24.81 -4.25 10.01
CA PRO A 270 25.78 -4.52 8.95
C PRO A 270 25.04 -4.84 7.63
N VAL A 271 25.60 -4.41 6.49
CA VAL A 271 25.05 -4.53 5.13
C VAL A 271 23.83 -3.65 4.87
N PHE A 272 22.79 -3.73 5.71
CA PHE A 272 21.54 -2.96 5.53
C PHE A 272 21.64 -1.52 6.05
N GLY A 273 22.53 -1.23 6.98
CA GLY A 273 22.69 0.11 7.55
C GLY A 273 23.15 1.13 6.52
N GLN A 274 24.12 0.78 5.70
CA GLN A 274 24.59 1.65 4.61
C GLN A 274 23.48 1.93 3.59
N LEU A 275 22.73 0.90 3.21
CA LEU A 275 21.59 1.06 2.30
C LEU A 275 20.51 1.96 2.90
N ASN A 276 20.12 1.73 4.15
CA ASN A 276 19.12 2.55 4.85
C ASN A 276 19.57 4.01 4.98
N THR A 277 20.84 4.24 5.30
CA THR A 277 21.43 5.59 5.38
C THR A 277 21.39 6.28 4.02
N ALA A 278 21.84 5.60 2.96
CA ALA A 278 21.83 6.15 1.60
C ALA A 278 20.42 6.49 1.13
N VAL A 279 19.45 5.61 1.40
CA VAL A 279 18.03 5.83 1.05
C VAL A 279 17.43 7.01 1.82
N ALA A 280 17.65 7.09 3.13
CA ALA A 280 17.12 8.14 3.97
C ALA A 280 17.75 9.51 3.63
N LEU A 281 19.07 9.55 3.42
CA LEU A 281 19.78 10.76 3.02
C LEU A 281 19.40 11.19 1.59
N SER A 282 19.28 10.27 0.66
CA SER A 282 18.82 10.57 -0.71
C SER A 282 17.41 11.18 -0.72
N ARG A 283 16.48 10.67 0.10
CA ARG A 283 15.16 11.24 0.27
C ARG A 283 15.24 12.65 0.86
N PHE A 284 16.00 12.80 1.93
CA PHE A 284 16.18 14.10 2.57
C PHE A 284 16.69 15.13 1.57
N CYS A 285 17.82 14.87 0.90
CA CYS A 285 18.41 15.83 -0.04
C CYS A 285 17.48 16.14 -1.22
N ARG A 286 16.80 15.14 -1.76
CA ARG A 286 15.85 15.35 -2.87
C ARG A 286 14.66 16.21 -2.45
N ASN A 287 14.01 15.84 -1.35
CA ASN A 287 12.86 16.56 -0.84
C ASN A 287 13.25 18.00 -0.46
N PHE A 288 14.40 18.17 0.17
CA PHE A 288 14.93 19.47 0.55
C PHE A 288 15.21 20.35 -0.69
N SER A 289 15.89 19.80 -1.68
CA SER A 289 16.11 20.50 -2.97
C SER A 289 14.80 20.86 -3.67
N SER A 290 13.81 19.95 -3.66
CA SER A 290 12.51 20.22 -4.27
C SER A 290 11.75 21.33 -3.57
N MET A 291 11.76 21.36 -2.23
CA MET A 291 11.09 22.42 -1.46
C MET A 291 11.75 23.78 -1.67
N LEU A 292 13.09 23.83 -1.68
CA LEU A 292 13.81 25.08 -1.97
C LEU A 292 13.52 25.59 -3.38
N ARG A 293 13.45 24.70 -4.38
CA ARG A 293 13.07 25.07 -5.76
C ARG A 293 11.65 25.59 -5.85
N SER A 294 10.75 25.08 -5.03
CA SER A 294 9.36 25.54 -4.91
C SER A 294 9.22 26.79 -4.02
N GLY A 295 10.32 27.48 -3.68
CA GLY A 295 10.29 28.73 -2.94
C GLY A 295 9.98 28.61 -1.44
N VAL A 296 9.95 27.39 -0.88
CA VAL A 296 9.73 27.20 0.56
C VAL A 296 10.94 27.72 1.35
N PRO A 297 10.75 28.53 2.41
CA PRO A 297 11.84 29.04 3.24
C PRO A 297 12.70 27.91 3.81
N ILE A 298 14.03 28.13 3.87
CA ILE A 298 15.00 27.10 4.23
C ILE A 298 14.73 26.46 5.62
N LEU A 299 14.35 27.25 6.61
CA LEU A 299 14.05 26.78 7.97
C LEU A 299 12.81 25.89 7.99
N GLU A 300 11.79 26.28 7.26
CA GLU A 300 10.56 25.51 7.12
C GLU A 300 10.82 24.19 6.35
N ALA A 301 11.56 24.27 5.25
CA ALA A 301 11.97 23.12 4.46
C ALA A 301 12.77 22.10 5.29
N LEU A 302 13.72 22.55 6.14
CA LEU A 302 14.47 21.67 7.05
C LEU A 302 13.56 20.93 8.02
N ASN A 303 12.61 21.61 8.63
CA ASN A 303 11.70 21.02 9.61
C ASN A 303 10.76 19.98 8.97
N ILE A 304 10.19 20.30 7.79
CA ILE A 304 9.26 19.40 7.10
C ILE A 304 9.99 18.18 6.55
N VAL A 305 11.13 18.39 5.88
CA VAL A 305 11.89 17.31 5.25
C VAL A 305 12.53 16.40 6.30
N GLY A 306 12.96 16.95 7.42
CA GLY A 306 13.45 16.18 8.56
C GLY A 306 12.40 15.14 8.97
N LYS A 307 11.18 15.58 9.28
CA LYS A 307 10.04 14.71 9.69
C LYS A 307 9.67 13.68 8.62
N THR A 308 9.76 14.04 7.35
CA THR A 308 9.36 13.17 6.22
C THR A 308 10.50 12.28 5.69
N SER A 309 11.73 12.43 6.18
CA SER A 309 12.90 11.62 5.80
C SER A 309 12.71 10.12 6.09
N GLY A 310 11.84 9.80 7.06
CA GLY A 310 11.57 8.43 7.50
C GLY A 310 12.67 7.85 8.38
N ASN A 311 13.49 8.73 9.00
CA ASN A 311 14.53 8.33 9.96
C ASN A 311 14.66 9.36 11.08
N TYR A 312 14.49 8.91 12.32
CA TYR A 312 14.53 9.76 13.52
C TYR A 312 15.88 10.47 13.72
N ALA A 313 17.01 9.84 13.33
CA ALA A 313 18.32 10.48 13.45
C ALA A 313 18.45 11.67 12.48
N ILE A 314 17.95 11.54 11.26
CA ILE A 314 17.94 12.64 10.27
C ILE A 314 16.96 13.72 10.71
N GLU A 315 15.79 13.35 11.20
CA GLU A 315 14.78 14.28 11.75
C GLU A 315 15.40 15.13 12.87
N THR A 316 16.02 14.49 13.85
CA THR A 316 16.68 15.19 14.98
C THR A 316 17.84 16.08 14.52
N ALA A 317 18.66 15.61 13.58
CA ALA A 317 19.76 16.40 13.03
C ALA A 317 19.21 17.62 12.25
N SER A 318 18.16 17.45 11.48
CA SER A 318 17.53 18.54 10.70
C SER A 318 16.94 19.63 11.61
N ILE A 319 16.28 19.24 12.70
CA ILE A 319 15.74 20.17 13.70
C ILE A 319 16.88 20.96 14.37
N ARG A 320 17.99 20.31 14.71
CA ARG A 320 19.18 21.00 15.28
C ARG A 320 19.77 22.01 14.29
N ILE A 321 19.97 21.59 13.04
CA ILE A 321 20.47 22.48 11.99
C ILE A 321 19.53 23.68 11.82
N SER A 322 18.20 23.47 11.81
CA SER A 322 17.22 24.55 11.73
C SER A 322 17.38 25.55 12.89
N ALA A 323 17.52 25.05 14.12
CA ALA A 323 17.71 25.90 15.29
C ALA A 323 19.07 26.64 15.32
N ASP A 324 20.11 26.05 14.75
CA ASP A 324 21.41 26.69 14.64
C ASP A 324 21.43 27.77 13.54
N VAL A 325 20.78 27.51 12.40
CA VAL A 325 20.63 28.49 11.32
C VAL A 325 19.74 29.67 11.76
N GLU A 326 18.77 29.47 12.63
CA GLU A 326 17.90 30.54 13.19
C GLU A 326 18.71 31.51 14.10
N LYS A 327 19.76 31.01 14.73
CA LYS A 327 20.61 31.81 15.64
C LYS A 327 21.71 32.58 14.91
N GLY A 328 22.01 32.26 13.67
CA GLY A 328 23.07 32.86 12.83
C GLY A 328 24.26 31.95 12.72
#